data_755633e5131405a2785d0c76c934fcb0
#
_entry.id   755633e5131405a2785d0c76c934fcb0
#
_cell.length_a   1.000
_cell.length_b   1.000
_cell.length_c   1.000
_cell.angle_alpha   90.00
_cell.angle_beta   90.00
_cell.angle_gamma   90.00
#
_symmetry.space_group_name_H-M   'P 1'
#
loop_
_entity.id
_entity.type
_entity.pdbx_description
1 polymer ?
#
loop_
_entity_poly.entity_id
_entity_poly.type
_entity_poly.pdbx_seq_one_letter_code
_entity_poly.pdbx_strand_id
1 'polypeptide(L)'
;MSDLKSLATKFASDHESRKLLVLPTVWDTWSAGLVEEAGFSGLTIGSHPVADATGSSDSENMNFANYMAVVKKITSAVSIPVSVDVESGYGLSPADLIAQILEAGAVGINVEDVVHSEGKRVREAQEHADYIAAARQAADVAGVDVVINGRTDAVKLGADVFEDPMVEAIKRIKLMEQAGARSVYPVGLSTAEQVERLVDAVSVPVNVTAHPVDGHGAGDLATLAGLGVRRVTFGPLWQKWLADTSAQQLKGWA
;
A
#
# COMPACT_ATOMS: atom_id res chain seq x y z
N MET A 1 23.58 -2.95 1.85
CA MET A 1 23.07 -3.18 0.48
C MET A 1 22.79 -4.65 0.16
N SER A 2 23.62 -5.62 0.59
CA SER A 2 23.32 -7.06 0.40
C SER A 2 22.02 -7.50 1.08
N ASP A 3 21.76 -7.00 2.27
CA ASP A 3 20.57 -7.30 3.06
C ASP A 3 19.29 -6.73 2.41
N LEU A 4 19.33 -5.49 1.92
CA LEU A 4 18.19 -4.85 1.25
C LEU A 4 17.79 -5.59 -0.05
N LYS A 5 18.76 -6.05 -0.85
CA LYS A 5 18.48 -6.86 -2.04
C LYS A 5 17.84 -8.20 -1.70
N SER A 6 18.29 -8.83 -0.63
CA SER A 6 17.69 -10.08 -0.13
C SER A 6 16.25 -9.89 0.30
N LEU A 7 15.97 -8.82 1.06
CA LEU A 7 14.60 -8.45 1.47
C LEU A 7 13.71 -8.16 0.25
N ALA A 8 14.22 -7.42 -0.74
CA ALA A 8 13.48 -7.11 -1.96
C ALA A 8 13.15 -8.39 -2.76
N THR A 9 14.13 -9.29 -2.94
CA THR A 9 13.95 -10.58 -3.63
C THR A 9 12.91 -11.44 -2.90
N LYS A 10 12.99 -11.52 -1.57
CA LYS A 10 12.00 -12.25 -0.77
C LYS A 10 10.62 -11.65 -0.96
N PHE A 11 10.49 -10.33 -0.88
CA PHE A 11 9.20 -9.65 -0.99
C PHE A 11 8.57 -9.81 -2.38
N ALA A 12 9.37 -9.73 -3.45
CA ALA A 12 8.92 -10.00 -4.80
C ALA A 12 8.44 -11.46 -4.94
N SER A 13 9.21 -12.42 -4.43
CA SER A 13 8.84 -13.85 -4.44
C SER A 13 7.54 -14.12 -3.67
N ASP A 14 7.32 -13.46 -2.52
CA ASP A 14 6.08 -13.57 -1.76
C ASP A 14 4.87 -13.10 -2.60
N HIS A 15 5.01 -12.03 -3.42
CA HIS A 15 3.98 -11.54 -4.33
C HIS A 15 3.75 -12.45 -5.55
N GLU A 16 4.76 -13.16 -6.00
CA GLU A 16 4.65 -14.13 -7.09
C GLU A 16 4.01 -15.45 -6.63
N SER A 17 4.02 -15.71 -5.33
CA SER A 17 3.38 -16.89 -4.78
C SER A 17 1.86 -16.85 -4.98
N ARG A 18 1.24 -18.03 -5.14
CA ARG A 18 -0.23 -18.12 -5.23
C ARG A 18 -0.93 -18.06 -3.86
N LYS A 19 -0.19 -17.86 -2.78
CA LYS A 19 -0.73 -17.76 -1.43
C LYS A 19 -1.20 -16.33 -1.16
N LEU A 20 -2.26 -16.21 -0.36
CA LEU A 20 -2.70 -14.92 0.14
C LEU A 20 -1.63 -14.32 1.06
N LEU A 21 -1.09 -13.17 0.68
CA LEU A 21 -0.12 -12.39 1.44
C LEU A 21 -0.87 -11.35 2.27
N VAL A 22 -0.79 -11.46 3.59
CA VAL A 22 -1.34 -10.45 4.50
C VAL A 22 -0.20 -9.57 5.00
N LEU A 23 -0.30 -8.27 4.74
CA LEU A 23 0.67 -7.24 5.13
C LEU A 23 -0.03 -6.25 6.07
N PRO A 24 0.04 -6.47 7.40
CA PRO A 24 -0.53 -5.53 8.36
C PRO A 24 0.04 -4.13 8.17
N THR A 25 -0.82 -3.11 8.34
CA THR A 25 -0.40 -1.71 8.19
C THR A 25 0.01 -1.16 9.56
N VAL A 26 1.26 -0.72 9.65
CA VAL A 26 1.90 -0.22 10.88
C VAL A 26 2.22 1.27 10.77
N TRP A 27 2.58 1.91 11.89
CA TRP A 27 2.84 3.35 11.97
C TRP A 27 4.03 3.74 12.87
N ASP A 28 4.53 2.79 13.66
CA ASP A 28 5.68 2.97 14.56
C ASP A 28 6.42 1.64 14.79
N THR A 29 7.50 1.70 15.54
CA THR A 29 8.33 0.52 15.85
C THR A 29 7.60 -0.49 16.75
N TRP A 30 6.67 -0.04 17.60
CA TRP A 30 5.89 -0.92 18.45
C TRP A 30 4.91 -1.77 17.64
N SER A 31 4.12 -1.14 16.77
CA SER A 31 3.19 -1.86 15.89
C SER A 31 3.92 -2.78 14.92
N ALA A 32 5.10 -2.38 14.42
CA ALA A 32 5.93 -3.22 13.56
C ALA A 32 6.47 -4.46 14.30
N GLY A 33 6.94 -4.31 15.54
CA GLY A 33 7.38 -5.42 16.38
C GLY A 33 6.26 -6.45 16.61
N LEU A 34 5.04 -5.99 16.90
CA LEU A 34 3.88 -6.88 17.05
C LEU A 34 3.60 -7.71 15.80
N VAL A 35 3.74 -7.10 14.62
CA VAL A 35 3.54 -7.79 13.34
C VAL A 35 4.60 -8.86 13.13
N GLU A 36 5.87 -8.56 13.38
CA GLU A 36 6.97 -9.53 13.25
C GLU A 36 6.84 -10.66 14.27
N GLU A 37 6.56 -10.35 15.53
CA GLU A 37 6.32 -11.33 16.60
C GLU A 37 5.14 -12.26 16.30
N ALA A 38 4.10 -11.74 15.62
CA ALA A 38 2.96 -12.53 15.17
C ALA A 38 3.26 -13.45 13.97
N GLY A 39 4.47 -13.35 13.39
CA GLY A 39 4.96 -14.25 12.33
C GLY A 39 4.53 -13.86 10.92
N PHE A 40 4.15 -12.62 10.67
CA PHE A 40 3.89 -12.14 9.31
C PHE A 40 5.19 -12.07 8.49
N SER A 41 5.11 -12.37 7.19
CA SER A 41 6.26 -12.42 6.29
C SER A 41 6.71 -11.05 5.75
N GLY A 42 5.92 -9.99 6.01
CA GLY A 42 6.16 -8.63 5.62
C GLY A 42 5.10 -7.70 6.22
N LEU A 43 5.29 -6.41 6.07
CA LEU A 43 4.35 -5.39 6.54
C LEU A 43 4.30 -4.18 5.58
N THR A 44 3.31 -3.31 5.79
CA THR A 44 3.26 -2.01 5.11
C THR A 44 3.17 -0.87 6.12
N ILE A 45 3.80 0.27 5.82
CA ILE A 45 3.68 1.50 6.60
C ILE A 45 2.59 2.35 5.93
N GLY A 46 1.59 2.79 6.70
CA GLY A 46 0.52 3.65 6.21
C GLY A 46 0.82 5.13 6.46
N SER A 47 0.65 5.98 5.43
CA SER A 47 0.79 7.44 5.56
C SER A 47 -0.16 8.01 6.59
N HIS A 48 -1.46 7.71 6.47
CA HIS A 48 -2.49 8.15 7.40
C HIS A 48 -2.23 7.73 8.85
N PRO A 49 -1.96 6.44 9.18
CA PRO A 49 -1.62 6.05 10.55
C PRO A 49 -0.36 6.72 11.11
N VAL A 50 0.65 6.99 10.27
CA VAL A 50 1.85 7.72 10.70
C VAL A 50 1.52 9.18 10.96
N ALA A 51 0.70 9.83 10.11
CA ALA A 51 0.26 11.20 10.33
C ALA A 51 -0.47 11.34 11.66
N ASP A 52 -1.41 10.44 11.96
CA ASP A 52 -2.15 10.41 13.23
C ASP A 52 -1.20 10.22 14.43
N ALA A 53 -0.26 9.26 14.36
CA ALA A 53 0.66 8.97 15.44
C ALA A 53 1.67 10.10 15.71
N THR A 54 1.98 10.92 14.71
CA THR A 54 2.94 12.03 14.80
C THR A 54 2.27 13.40 15.01
N GLY A 55 0.94 13.46 15.06
CA GLY A 55 0.18 14.72 15.15
C GLY A 55 0.29 15.58 13.89
N SER A 56 0.53 14.93 12.75
CA SER A 56 0.59 15.55 11.42
C SER A 56 -0.75 15.38 10.70
N SER A 57 -0.86 15.93 9.50
CA SER A 57 -1.98 15.69 8.59
C SER A 57 -1.57 14.81 7.43
N ASP A 58 -2.43 13.88 7.04
CA ASP A 58 -2.32 13.04 5.84
C ASP A 58 -2.49 13.85 4.54
N SER A 59 -2.54 13.20 3.40
CA SER A 59 -2.76 13.82 2.08
C SER A 59 -1.58 14.70 1.63
N GLU A 60 -0.37 14.14 1.68
CA GLU A 60 0.91 14.78 1.31
C GLU A 60 1.24 16.04 2.14
N ASN A 61 0.60 16.22 3.31
CA ASN A 61 0.88 17.34 4.21
C ASN A 61 2.03 17.06 5.19
N MET A 62 2.46 15.82 5.35
CA MET A 62 3.67 15.51 6.10
C MET A 62 4.91 16.03 5.35
N ASN A 63 5.90 16.55 6.10
CA ASN A 63 7.22 16.74 5.52
C ASN A 63 7.82 15.38 5.15
N PHE A 64 8.15 15.17 3.88
CA PHE A 64 8.60 13.86 3.39
C PHE A 64 9.87 13.35 4.07
N ALA A 65 10.83 14.22 4.38
CA ALA A 65 12.06 13.82 5.08
C ALA A 65 11.75 13.33 6.52
N ASN A 66 10.82 13.98 7.22
CA ASN A 66 10.37 13.54 8.54
C ASN A 66 9.63 12.19 8.45
N TYR A 67 8.82 12.00 7.40
CA TYR A 67 8.15 10.72 7.15
C TYR A 67 9.17 9.62 6.90
N MET A 68 10.16 9.85 6.04
CA MET A 68 11.24 8.89 5.79
C MET A 68 12.08 8.58 7.04
N ALA A 69 12.23 9.53 7.95
CA ALA A 69 12.88 9.28 9.24
C ALA A 69 12.07 8.31 10.14
N VAL A 70 10.73 8.37 10.08
CA VAL A 70 9.86 7.37 10.75
C VAL A 70 9.98 6.02 10.05
N VAL A 71 9.91 5.99 8.72
CA VAL A 71 10.10 4.76 7.92
C VAL A 71 11.41 4.08 8.29
N LYS A 72 12.52 4.84 8.35
CA LYS A 72 13.85 4.30 8.69
C LYS A 72 13.91 3.70 10.10
N LYS A 73 13.21 4.28 11.07
CA LYS A 73 13.10 3.69 12.42
C LYS A 73 12.37 2.35 12.38
N ILE A 74 11.26 2.27 11.65
CA ILE A 74 10.46 1.05 11.52
C ILE A 74 11.26 -0.04 10.80
N THR A 75 11.86 0.25 9.65
CA THR A 75 12.65 -0.72 8.89
C THR A 75 13.87 -1.24 9.65
N SER A 76 14.45 -0.39 10.54
CA SER A 76 15.58 -0.79 11.40
C SER A 76 15.16 -1.64 12.60
N ALA A 77 13.87 -1.69 12.93
CA ALA A 77 13.34 -2.43 14.07
C ALA A 77 12.86 -3.84 13.73
N VAL A 78 12.75 -4.18 12.43
CA VAL A 78 12.27 -5.48 11.96
C VAL A 78 13.22 -6.09 10.93
N SER A 79 13.15 -7.41 10.77
CA SER A 79 13.95 -8.17 9.80
C SER A 79 13.15 -8.61 8.57
N ILE A 80 11.84 -8.37 8.55
CA ILE A 80 10.93 -8.71 7.46
C ILE A 80 10.81 -7.56 6.44
N PRO A 81 10.48 -7.84 5.16
CA PRO A 81 10.29 -6.82 4.13
C PRO A 81 9.25 -5.77 4.49
N VAL A 82 9.54 -4.51 4.18
CA VAL A 82 8.67 -3.37 4.45
C VAL A 82 8.29 -2.67 3.15
N SER A 83 6.98 -2.47 2.94
CA SER A 83 6.41 -1.56 1.94
C SER A 83 5.99 -0.25 2.61
N VAL A 84 6.01 0.86 1.90
CA VAL A 84 5.59 2.16 2.44
C VAL A 84 4.56 2.83 1.53
N ASP A 85 3.52 3.39 2.12
CA ASP A 85 2.55 4.22 1.41
C ASP A 85 3.15 5.61 1.16
N VAL A 86 3.42 5.92 -0.09
CA VAL A 86 4.03 7.18 -0.52
C VAL A 86 3.02 8.12 -1.17
N GLU A 87 1.75 7.86 -0.94
CA GLU A 87 0.64 8.63 -1.52
C GLU A 87 0.85 8.80 -3.03
N SER A 88 0.81 10.00 -3.59
CA SER A 88 1.08 10.20 -5.02
C SER A 88 2.58 10.39 -5.35
N GLY A 89 3.45 10.41 -4.33
CA GLY A 89 4.89 10.59 -4.49
C GLY A 89 5.43 11.91 -3.97
N TYR A 90 4.63 12.70 -3.25
CA TYR A 90 5.06 13.97 -2.61
C TYR A 90 5.71 14.97 -3.59
N GLY A 91 5.27 14.98 -4.85
CA GLY A 91 5.83 15.85 -5.89
C GLY A 91 7.26 15.51 -6.31
N LEU A 92 7.81 14.39 -5.85
CA LEU A 92 9.16 13.93 -6.20
C LEU A 92 9.18 13.28 -7.59
N SER A 93 10.33 13.35 -8.25
CA SER A 93 10.57 12.49 -9.40
C SER A 93 10.58 11.02 -8.95
N PRO A 94 10.14 10.06 -9.82
CA PRO A 94 10.19 8.64 -9.49
C PRO A 94 11.59 8.16 -9.06
N ALA A 95 12.64 8.73 -9.64
CA ALA A 95 14.02 8.39 -9.29
C ALA A 95 14.40 8.85 -7.89
N ASP A 96 14.05 10.09 -7.53
CA ASP A 96 14.33 10.63 -6.18
C ASP A 96 13.49 9.91 -5.12
N LEU A 97 12.23 9.58 -5.45
CA LEU A 97 11.36 8.82 -4.57
C LEU A 97 11.98 7.45 -4.25
N ILE A 98 12.33 6.67 -5.27
CA ILE A 98 12.93 5.34 -5.09
C ILE A 98 14.25 5.42 -4.32
N ALA A 99 15.10 6.40 -4.61
CA ALA A 99 16.36 6.58 -3.88
C ALA A 99 16.13 6.79 -2.38
N GLN A 100 15.19 7.66 -1.99
CA GLN A 100 14.88 7.94 -0.58
C GLN A 100 14.21 6.74 0.12
N ILE A 101 13.34 6.00 -0.57
CA ILE A 101 12.72 4.78 -0.06
C ILE A 101 13.79 3.72 0.26
N LEU A 102 14.72 3.49 -0.65
CA LEU A 102 15.80 2.53 -0.45
C LEU A 102 16.76 2.98 0.67
N GLU A 103 17.04 4.28 0.78
CA GLU A 103 17.85 4.83 1.89
C GLU A 103 17.15 4.64 3.25
N ALA A 104 15.82 4.73 3.27
CA ALA A 104 15.01 4.45 4.45
C ALA A 104 14.86 2.95 4.77
N GLY A 105 15.38 2.04 3.91
CA GLY A 105 15.38 0.60 4.13
C GLY A 105 14.10 -0.12 3.69
N ALA A 106 13.17 0.55 3.01
CA ALA A 106 11.98 -0.09 2.47
C ALA A 106 12.26 -0.71 1.09
N VAL A 107 11.56 -1.80 0.78
CA VAL A 107 11.71 -2.58 -0.46
C VAL A 107 10.39 -2.68 -1.25
N GLY A 108 9.39 -1.93 -0.84
CA GLY A 108 8.12 -1.81 -1.56
C GLY A 108 7.52 -0.43 -1.37
N ILE A 109 6.66 -0.04 -2.31
CA ILE A 109 5.87 1.19 -2.23
C ILE A 109 4.42 0.92 -2.60
N ASN A 110 3.52 1.72 -2.04
CA ASN A 110 2.16 1.90 -2.51
C ASN A 110 2.06 3.33 -3.06
N VAL A 111 1.72 3.49 -4.34
CA VAL A 111 1.66 4.80 -4.99
C VAL A 111 0.31 4.98 -5.69
N GLU A 112 -0.36 6.11 -5.41
CA GLU A 112 -1.72 6.38 -5.87
C GLU A 112 -1.81 7.42 -6.98
N ASP A 113 -2.96 7.42 -7.66
CA ASP A 113 -3.24 8.32 -8.78
C ASP A 113 -3.85 9.67 -8.38
N VAL A 114 -4.17 9.88 -7.09
CA VAL A 114 -4.69 11.17 -6.59
C VAL A 114 -3.55 12.03 -6.08
N VAL A 115 -3.26 13.15 -6.76
CA VAL A 115 -2.21 14.11 -6.39
C VAL A 115 -2.79 15.15 -5.44
N HIS A 116 -2.55 14.96 -4.14
CA HIS A 116 -3.13 15.81 -3.10
C HIS A 116 -2.57 17.23 -3.13
N SER A 117 -1.26 17.36 -3.37
CA SER A 117 -0.55 18.64 -3.49
C SER A 117 -1.02 19.50 -4.67
N GLU A 118 -1.72 18.90 -5.64
CA GLU A 118 -2.32 19.58 -6.80
C GLU A 118 -3.85 19.71 -6.67
N GLY A 119 -4.37 19.91 -5.47
CA GLY A 119 -5.80 20.08 -5.24
C GLY A 119 -6.61 18.80 -5.43
N LYS A 120 -6.03 17.65 -5.16
CA LYS A 120 -6.60 16.32 -5.37
C LYS A 120 -6.87 15.99 -6.84
N ARG A 121 -6.03 16.49 -7.73
CA ARG A 121 -6.09 16.12 -9.14
C ARG A 121 -5.88 14.62 -9.29
N VAL A 122 -6.72 13.98 -10.06
CA VAL A 122 -6.52 12.59 -10.45
C VAL A 122 -5.63 12.55 -11.69
N ARG A 123 -4.50 11.84 -11.64
CA ARG A 123 -3.65 11.63 -12.81
C ARG A 123 -4.44 10.92 -13.91
N GLU A 124 -4.20 11.29 -15.16
CA GLU A 124 -4.67 10.49 -16.27
C GLU A 124 -4.11 9.05 -16.18
N ALA A 125 -4.87 8.08 -16.68
CA ALA A 125 -4.50 6.67 -16.54
C ALA A 125 -3.08 6.37 -17.08
N GLN A 126 -2.74 6.95 -18.23
CA GLN A 126 -1.41 6.79 -18.83
C GLN A 126 -0.33 7.55 -18.03
N GLU A 127 -0.63 8.77 -17.56
CA GLU A 127 0.28 9.55 -16.72
C GLU A 127 0.69 8.77 -15.45
N HIS A 128 -0.27 8.09 -14.81
CA HIS A 128 0.03 7.30 -13.63
C HIS A 128 0.85 6.04 -13.98
N ALA A 129 0.53 5.38 -15.08
CA ALA A 129 1.31 4.25 -15.57
C ALA A 129 2.75 4.67 -15.92
N ASP A 130 2.95 5.83 -16.56
CA ASP A 130 4.28 6.37 -16.88
C ASP A 130 5.09 6.68 -15.61
N TYR A 131 4.45 7.19 -14.55
CA TYR A 131 5.08 7.38 -13.25
C TYR A 131 5.55 6.05 -12.64
N ILE A 132 4.71 5.01 -12.70
CA ILE A 132 5.05 3.66 -12.22
C ILE A 132 6.20 3.06 -13.05
N ALA A 133 6.18 3.20 -14.38
CA ALA A 133 7.25 2.72 -15.25
C ALA A 133 8.59 3.39 -14.94
N ALA A 134 8.58 4.70 -14.68
CA ALA A 134 9.78 5.43 -14.29
C ALA A 134 10.29 5.00 -12.90
N ALA A 135 9.38 4.73 -11.94
CA ALA A 135 9.75 4.18 -10.63
C ALA A 135 10.35 2.76 -10.75
N ARG A 136 9.78 1.91 -11.61
CA ARG A 136 10.34 0.59 -11.93
C ARG A 136 11.76 0.71 -12.50
N GLN A 137 11.94 1.57 -13.50
CA GLN A 137 13.25 1.82 -14.09
C GLN A 137 14.28 2.30 -13.04
N ALA A 138 13.88 3.20 -12.15
CA ALA A 138 14.77 3.69 -11.08
C ALA A 138 15.20 2.56 -10.12
N ALA A 139 14.27 1.66 -9.77
CA ALA A 139 14.55 0.49 -8.95
C ALA A 139 15.51 -0.48 -9.66
N ASP A 140 15.32 -0.71 -10.96
CA ASP A 140 16.18 -1.57 -11.79
C ASP A 140 17.61 -1.00 -11.88
N VAL A 141 17.74 0.32 -12.06
CA VAL A 141 19.05 1.02 -12.05
C VAL A 141 19.74 0.89 -10.69
N ALA A 142 18.98 0.96 -9.58
CA ALA A 142 19.52 0.73 -8.24
C ALA A 142 19.87 -0.75 -7.98
N GLY A 143 19.44 -1.67 -8.86
CA GLY A 143 19.63 -3.10 -8.73
C GLY A 143 18.90 -3.70 -7.52
N VAL A 144 17.76 -3.13 -7.15
CA VAL A 144 16.88 -3.60 -6.07
C VAL A 144 15.48 -3.82 -6.66
N ASP A 145 14.95 -5.03 -6.51
CA ASP A 145 13.65 -5.42 -7.05
C ASP A 145 12.50 -4.91 -6.17
N VAL A 146 12.30 -3.59 -6.17
CA VAL A 146 11.25 -2.92 -5.37
C VAL A 146 9.87 -3.41 -5.80
N VAL A 147 9.03 -3.82 -4.86
CA VAL A 147 7.62 -4.14 -5.13
C VAL A 147 6.82 -2.84 -5.23
N ILE A 148 6.36 -2.51 -6.42
CA ILE A 148 5.46 -1.38 -6.67
C ILE A 148 4.02 -1.89 -6.63
N ASN A 149 3.23 -1.41 -5.67
CA ASN A 149 1.79 -1.62 -5.57
C ASN A 149 1.09 -0.38 -6.14
N GLY A 150 0.67 -0.46 -7.40
CA GLY A 150 0.00 0.66 -8.07
C GLY A 150 -1.44 0.81 -7.58
N ARG A 151 -1.74 1.95 -6.95
CA ARG A 151 -3.06 2.25 -6.40
C ARG A 151 -3.87 3.13 -7.36
N THR A 152 -5.16 2.85 -7.45
CA THR A 152 -6.14 3.75 -8.06
C THR A 152 -7.33 3.95 -7.15
N ASP A 153 -7.77 5.19 -7.03
CA ASP A 153 -8.95 5.57 -6.28
C ASP A 153 -10.22 5.64 -7.18
N ALA A 154 -10.18 5.14 -8.42
CA ALA A 154 -11.28 5.26 -9.38
C ALA A 154 -12.63 4.76 -8.82
N VAL A 155 -12.66 3.58 -8.17
CA VAL A 155 -13.89 3.05 -7.57
C VAL A 155 -14.33 3.89 -6.37
N LYS A 156 -13.39 4.32 -5.52
CA LYS A 156 -13.64 5.16 -4.35
C LYS A 156 -14.18 6.54 -4.72
N LEU A 157 -13.68 7.14 -5.81
CA LEU A 157 -14.14 8.43 -6.31
C LEU A 157 -15.54 8.35 -6.94
N GLY A 158 -15.89 7.18 -7.48
CA GLY A 158 -17.24 6.88 -7.93
C GLY A 158 -17.69 7.63 -9.18
N ALA A 159 -18.99 7.63 -9.38
CA ALA A 159 -19.64 8.22 -10.55
C ALA A 159 -19.59 9.77 -10.60
N ASP A 160 -19.19 10.42 -9.52
CA ASP A 160 -18.98 11.86 -9.49
C ASP A 160 -17.75 12.29 -10.31
N VAL A 161 -16.81 11.36 -10.54
CA VAL A 161 -15.56 11.61 -11.27
C VAL A 161 -15.47 10.81 -12.58
N PHE A 162 -15.95 9.57 -12.60
CA PHE A 162 -15.87 8.67 -13.75
C PHE A 162 -17.24 8.15 -14.15
N GLU A 163 -17.56 8.13 -15.45
CA GLU A 163 -18.82 7.61 -15.98
C GLU A 163 -19.07 6.15 -15.57
N ASP A 164 -18.04 5.29 -15.65
CA ASP A 164 -18.04 3.94 -15.09
C ASP A 164 -16.76 3.71 -14.27
N PRO A 165 -16.82 3.86 -12.93
CA PRO A 165 -15.66 3.71 -12.05
C PRO A 165 -15.00 2.34 -12.13
N MET A 166 -15.76 1.25 -12.38
CA MET A 166 -15.22 -0.09 -12.49
C MET A 166 -14.47 -0.30 -13.80
N VAL A 167 -14.99 0.22 -14.91
CA VAL A 167 -14.31 0.18 -16.20
C VAL A 167 -13.02 1.00 -16.15
N GLU A 168 -13.06 2.17 -15.54
CA GLU A 168 -11.86 3.00 -15.38
C GLU A 168 -10.82 2.33 -14.45
N ALA A 169 -11.24 1.73 -13.35
CA ALA A 169 -10.34 0.98 -12.47
C ALA A 169 -9.65 -0.18 -13.21
N ILE A 170 -10.40 -0.96 -14.00
CA ILE A 170 -9.86 -2.06 -14.82
C ILE A 170 -8.85 -1.53 -15.84
N LYS A 171 -9.15 -0.44 -16.52
CA LYS A 171 -8.23 0.20 -17.48
C LYS A 171 -6.92 0.61 -16.77
N ARG A 172 -7.01 1.27 -15.60
CA ARG A 172 -5.87 1.76 -14.84
C ARG A 172 -4.99 0.62 -14.34
N ILE A 173 -5.56 -0.42 -13.70
CA ILE A 173 -4.76 -1.54 -13.18
C ILE A 173 -4.03 -2.32 -14.28
N LYS A 174 -4.62 -2.45 -15.48
CA LYS A 174 -3.95 -3.06 -16.65
C LYS A 174 -2.76 -2.23 -17.11
N LEU A 175 -2.89 -0.92 -17.17
CA LEU A 175 -1.78 -0.02 -17.52
C LEU A 175 -0.67 -0.07 -16.46
N MET A 176 -1.02 -0.10 -15.17
CA MET A 176 -0.04 -0.24 -14.08
C MET A 176 0.71 -1.56 -14.13
N GLU A 177 0.01 -2.68 -14.40
CA GLU A 177 0.64 -3.99 -14.61
C GLU A 177 1.64 -3.95 -15.77
N GLN A 178 1.25 -3.38 -16.91
CA GLN A 178 2.12 -3.21 -18.09
C GLN A 178 3.32 -2.30 -17.80
N ALA A 179 3.15 -1.33 -16.91
CA ALA A 179 4.18 -0.43 -16.44
C ALA A 179 5.17 -1.06 -15.42
N GLY A 180 4.95 -2.32 -15.03
CA GLY A 180 5.83 -3.07 -14.13
C GLY A 180 5.44 -3.01 -12.65
N ALA A 181 4.20 -2.64 -12.33
CA ALA A 181 3.66 -2.87 -11.00
C ALA A 181 3.62 -4.37 -10.69
N ARG A 182 4.09 -4.77 -9.49
CA ARG A 182 4.05 -6.17 -9.04
C ARG A 182 2.78 -6.52 -8.25
N SER A 183 1.98 -5.54 -7.92
CA SER A 183 0.61 -5.67 -7.42
C SER A 183 -0.16 -4.40 -7.75
N VAL A 184 -1.49 -4.49 -7.71
CA VAL A 184 -2.38 -3.36 -7.96
C VAL A 184 -3.39 -3.21 -6.83
N TYR A 185 -3.78 -1.98 -6.55
CA TYR A 185 -4.66 -1.66 -5.42
C TYR A 185 -5.80 -0.73 -5.86
N PRO A 186 -6.89 -1.28 -6.38
CA PRO A 186 -8.13 -0.54 -6.60
C PRO A 186 -8.86 -0.33 -5.26
N VAL A 187 -8.84 0.90 -4.76
CA VAL A 187 -9.46 1.25 -3.47
C VAL A 187 -10.98 1.41 -3.62
N GLY A 188 -11.72 0.98 -2.59
CA GLY A 188 -13.17 1.17 -2.54
C GLY A 188 -13.99 -0.05 -2.94
N LEU A 189 -13.36 -1.20 -3.14
CA LEU A 189 -14.08 -2.46 -3.37
C LEU A 189 -14.84 -2.86 -2.10
N SER A 190 -16.08 -3.30 -2.27
CA SER A 190 -16.96 -3.68 -1.16
C SER A 190 -17.74 -4.97 -1.38
N THR A 191 -17.78 -5.50 -2.60
CA THR A 191 -18.52 -6.71 -2.94
C THR A 191 -17.64 -7.76 -3.60
N ALA A 192 -18.05 -9.05 -3.50
CA ALA A 192 -17.36 -10.15 -4.16
C ALA A 192 -17.30 -9.97 -5.68
N GLU A 193 -18.40 -9.54 -6.29
CA GLU A 193 -18.44 -9.30 -7.74
C GLU A 193 -17.42 -8.25 -8.21
N GLN A 194 -17.27 -7.15 -7.46
CA GLN A 194 -16.25 -6.14 -7.77
C GLN A 194 -14.84 -6.73 -7.69
N VAL A 195 -14.57 -7.51 -6.64
CA VAL A 195 -13.26 -8.15 -6.42
C VAL A 195 -12.96 -9.12 -7.56
N GLU A 196 -13.87 -10.02 -7.91
CA GLU A 196 -13.71 -11.00 -9.00
C GLU A 196 -13.40 -10.30 -10.33
N ARG A 197 -14.17 -9.27 -10.71
CA ARG A 197 -13.97 -8.52 -11.95
C ARG A 197 -12.56 -7.90 -12.05
N LEU A 198 -11.98 -7.46 -10.94
CA LEU A 198 -10.64 -6.86 -10.94
C LEU A 198 -9.55 -7.92 -10.88
N VAL A 199 -9.75 -9.00 -10.14
CA VAL A 199 -8.83 -10.14 -10.12
C VAL A 199 -8.72 -10.77 -11.50
N ASP A 200 -9.83 -10.96 -12.21
CA ASP A 200 -9.84 -11.52 -13.57
C ASP A 200 -9.20 -10.59 -14.62
N ALA A 201 -9.04 -9.32 -14.31
CA ALA A 201 -8.53 -8.33 -15.25
C ALA A 201 -6.99 -8.30 -15.38
N VAL A 202 -6.25 -8.82 -14.37
CA VAL A 202 -4.78 -8.74 -14.27
C VAL A 202 -4.18 -10.07 -13.82
N SER A 203 -2.89 -10.25 -14.05
CA SER A 203 -2.14 -11.45 -13.59
C SER A 203 -1.40 -11.22 -12.27
N VAL A 204 -1.10 -9.96 -11.95
CA VAL A 204 -0.45 -9.57 -10.69
C VAL A 204 -1.45 -9.61 -9.51
N PRO A 205 -0.98 -9.72 -8.26
CA PRO A 205 -1.83 -9.67 -7.08
C PRO A 205 -2.71 -8.42 -7.04
N VAL A 206 -4.01 -8.61 -6.81
CA VAL A 206 -4.92 -7.52 -6.43
C VAL A 206 -4.87 -7.38 -4.92
N ASN A 207 -4.59 -6.16 -4.44
CA ASN A 207 -4.64 -5.79 -3.03
C ASN A 207 -6.04 -5.33 -2.64
N VAL A 208 -6.53 -5.81 -1.49
CA VAL A 208 -7.72 -5.27 -0.83
C VAL A 208 -7.38 -4.82 0.59
N THR A 209 -8.10 -3.83 1.10
CA THR A 209 -7.98 -3.41 2.50
C THR A 209 -9.07 -4.09 3.30
N ALA A 210 -8.69 -4.81 4.35
CA ALA A 210 -9.61 -5.49 5.26
C ALA A 210 -9.45 -4.96 6.69
N HIS A 211 -10.55 -4.97 7.44
CA HIS A 211 -10.49 -4.72 8.88
C HIS A 211 -9.93 -5.97 9.58
N PRO A 212 -9.01 -5.83 10.56
CA PRO A 212 -8.33 -6.99 11.16
C PRO A 212 -9.26 -7.92 11.95
N VAL A 213 -10.43 -7.43 12.35
CA VAL A 213 -11.44 -8.20 13.11
C VAL A 213 -12.64 -8.54 12.23
N ASP A 214 -13.18 -7.54 11.51
CA ASP A 214 -14.46 -7.67 10.77
C ASP A 214 -14.26 -8.17 9.33
N GLY A 215 -13.00 -8.25 8.85
CA GLY A 215 -12.72 -8.67 7.48
C GLY A 215 -12.99 -7.58 6.43
N HIS A 216 -13.45 -7.98 5.27
CA HIS A 216 -13.77 -7.13 4.12
C HIS A 216 -15.25 -7.27 3.74
N GLY A 217 -15.84 -6.28 3.06
CA GLY A 217 -17.24 -6.37 2.60
C GLY A 217 -17.52 -7.57 1.67
N ALA A 218 -16.50 -8.08 0.98
CA ALA A 218 -16.60 -9.31 0.19
C ALA A 218 -16.46 -10.60 1.01
N GLY A 219 -16.09 -10.54 2.29
CA GLY A 219 -15.97 -11.68 3.19
C GLY A 219 -14.68 -11.72 4.02
N ASP A 220 -14.43 -12.86 4.64
CA ASP A 220 -13.23 -13.14 5.42
C ASP A 220 -12.01 -13.49 4.54
N LEU A 221 -10.86 -13.78 5.17
CA LEU A 221 -9.63 -14.12 4.45
C LEU A 221 -9.77 -15.36 3.55
N ALA A 222 -10.54 -16.34 3.97
CA ALA A 222 -10.76 -17.57 3.18
C ALA A 222 -11.60 -17.26 1.94
N THR A 223 -12.64 -16.44 2.09
CA THR A 223 -13.47 -15.95 0.98
C THR A 223 -12.63 -15.11 0.01
N LEU A 224 -11.84 -14.16 0.50
CA LEU A 224 -10.96 -13.35 -0.33
C LEU A 224 -9.96 -14.19 -1.12
N ALA A 225 -9.34 -15.19 -0.48
CA ALA A 225 -8.46 -16.14 -1.16
C ALA A 225 -9.18 -16.93 -2.24
N GLY A 226 -10.42 -17.36 -1.97
CA GLY A 226 -11.30 -18.06 -2.93
C GLY A 226 -11.66 -17.20 -4.14
N LEU A 227 -11.82 -15.90 -3.97
CA LEU A 227 -12.04 -14.91 -5.03
C LEU A 227 -10.76 -14.59 -5.82
N GLY A 228 -9.60 -15.17 -5.46
CA GLY A 228 -8.32 -14.94 -6.14
C GLY A 228 -7.55 -13.71 -5.65
N VAL A 229 -7.97 -13.06 -4.56
CA VAL A 229 -7.17 -12.03 -3.90
C VAL A 229 -5.86 -12.64 -3.40
N ARG A 230 -4.74 -11.95 -3.65
CA ARG A 230 -3.41 -12.44 -3.23
C ARG A 230 -2.65 -11.45 -2.34
N ARG A 231 -3.20 -10.26 -2.08
CA ARG A 231 -2.63 -9.30 -1.15
C ARG A 231 -3.76 -8.66 -0.32
N VAL A 232 -3.56 -8.60 1.01
CA VAL A 232 -4.44 -7.91 1.95
C VAL A 232 -3.62 -6.97 2.82
N THR A 233 -4.11 -5.75 3.01
CA THR A 233 -3.55 -4.76 3.92
C THR A 233 -4.64 -4.25 4.86
N PHE A 234 -4.26 -3.57 5.96
CA PHE A 234 -5.25 -3.07 6.92
C PHE A 234 -5.54 -1.56 6.75
N GLY A 235 -4.74 -0.84 5.98
CA GLY A 235 -4.88 0.62 5.87
C GLY A 235 -4.90 1.29 7.25
N PRO A 236 -5.77 2.27 7.51
CA PRO A 236 -5.91 2.89 8.82
C PRO A 236 -6.76 2.07 9.81
N LEU A 237 -7.37 0.97 9.36
CA LEU A 237 -8.43 0.29 10.11
C LEU A 237 -7.93 -0.37 11.39
N TRP A 238 -6.69 -0.90 11.40
CA TRP A 238 -6.12 -1.50 12.61
C TRP A 238 -5.82 -0.46 13.68
N GLN A 239 -5.19 0.66 13.31
CA GLN A 239 -4.91 1.75 14.25
C GLN A 239 -6.21 2.33 14.81
N LYS A 240 -7.19 2.58 13.94
CA LYS A 240 -8.50 3.07 14.36
C LYS A 240 -9.19 2.12 15.34
N TRP A 241 -9.20 0.81 15.07
CA TRP A 241 -9.77 -0.19 15.97
C TRP A 241 -9.08 -0.20 17.34
N LEU A 242 -7.74 -0.10 17.36
CA LEU A 242 -6.98 -0.01 18.62
C LEU A 242 -7.32 1.27 19.39
N ALA A 243 -7.41 2.40 18.70
CA ALA A 243 -7.77 3.68 19.30
C ALA A 243 -9.18 3.65 19.91
N ASP A 244 -10.17 3.16 19.16
CA ASP A 244 -11.57 3.05 19.61
C ASP A 244 -11.68 2.10 20.82
N THR A 245 -11.01 0.94 20.77
CA THR A 245 -10.98 -0.05 21.85
C THR A 245 -10.32 0.53 23.10
N SER A 246 -9.18 1.19 22.95
CA SER A 246 -8.46 1.81 24.06
C SER A 246 -9.27 2.94 24.70
N ALA A 247 -9.89 3.81 23.88
CA ALA A 247 -10.73 4.89 24.36
C ALA A 247 -11.94 4.37 25.17
N GLN A 248 -12.54 3.27 24.72
CA GLN A 248 -13.64 2.63 25.44
C GLN A 248 -13.20 2.12 26.82
N GLN A 249 -12.04 1.47 26.91
CA GLN A 249 -11.50 0.95 28.17
C GLN A 249 -11.12 2.10 29.13
N LEU A 250 -10.49 3.14 28.62
CA LEU A 250 -10.07 4.30 29.44
C LEU A 250 -11.25 5.05 30.06
N LYS A 251 -12.41 5.12 29.39
CA LYS A 251 -13.63 5.73 29.94
C LYS A 251 -14.09 5.08 31.25
N GLY A 252 -13.76 3.82 31.48
CA GLY A 252 -14.09 3.12 32.73
C GLY A 252 -13.25 3.54 33.94
N TRP A 253 -12.22 4.38 33.74
CA TRP A 253 -11.31 4.86 34.76
C TRP A 253 -11.45 6.38 35.04
N ALA A 254 -12.20 7.10 34.20
CA ALA A 254 -12.47 8.54 34.36
C ALA A 254 -13.80 8.81 35.10
#